data_75b604e72786321b5e82a47cfae2cfcb
#
_entry.id   75b604e72786321b5e82a47cfae2cfcb
#
_cell.length_a   1.000
_cell.length_b   1.000
_cell.length_c   1.000
_cell.angle_alpha   90.00
_cell.angle_beta   90.00
_cell.angle_gamma   90.00
#
_symmetry.space_group_name_H-M   'P 1'
#
loop_
_entity.id
_entity.type
_entity.pdbx_description
1 polymer ?
#
loop_
_entity_poly.entity_id
_entity_poly.type
_entity_poly.pdbx_seq_one_letter_code
_entity_poly.pdbx_strand_id
1 'polypeptide(L)'
;MPNFAVEELRRLLLRWYRAHGRSLPWRQTRDPYAIWVSEIMLQQTQVKTVLPYYRRWLSQFPTLQQLAAADQQTVLKAWEGLGYYARARNLHRAARQLSAEGGEFPQRFETVLALPGIGRTTAGGILSAAFNQPVAILDGNVKRVLARLIALPQPPNRALNQLWALSERLVSQTHPRDFNQALMDLGATVCTRRPACLLCPWQNYCEAYNQNAQSELPMTESRRPLPHKKVGVAVIYNAAGQILIDRRRAEGLLGGLWEFPGGKIEPGELVQDCIRREIREELGIEIEVRDRLITIDHTYTHFKVTLNVFNCNHLSGVPQPLESEEVKWVTLAEIDQYPFPKANSQIITALRRMAAGSTKTS
;
A
#
# COMPACT_ATOMS: atom_id res chain seq x y z
N MET A 1 13.25 24.38 -21.99
CA MET A 1 13.40 23.55 -23.20
C MET A 1 12.61 24.18 -24.33
N PRO A 2 13.21 24.33 -25.54
CA PRO A 2 12.50 24.76 -26.75
C PRO A 2 11.41 23.77 -27.16
N ASN A 3 10.39 24.21 -27.92
CA ASN A 3 9.28 23.32 -28.30
C ASN A 3 9.71 22.12 -29.16
N PHE A 4 10.68 22.30 -30.04
CA PHE A 4 11.21 21.19 -30.86
C PHE A 4 11.88 20.08 -30.00
N ALA A 5 12.49 20.43 -28.87
CA ALA A 5 13.06 19.44 -27.98
C ALA A 5 11.98 18.59 -27.28
N VAL A 6 10.82 19.15 -27.02
CA VAL A 6 9.67 18.42 -26.41
C VAL A 6 9.14 17.36 -27.38
N GLU A 7 8.92 17.70 -28.63
CA GLU A 7 8.44 16.75 -29.64
C GLU A 7 9.44 15.62 -29.90
N GLU A 8 10.71 15.94 -29.91
CA GLU A 8 11.77 14.94 -30.07
C GLU A 8 11.85 13.99 -28.87
N LEU A 9 11.73 14.51 -27.65
CA LEU A 9 11.68 13.68 -26.43
C LEU A 9 10.45 12.73 -26.45
N ARG A 10 9.27 13.22 -26.89
CA ARG A 10 8.09 12.39 -27.08
C ARG A 10 8.34 11.26 -28.07
N ARG A 11 8.86 11.61 -29.25
CA ARG A 11 9.16 10.69 -30.33
C ARG A 11 10.14 9.59 -29.91
N LEU A 12 11.23 9.96 -29.25
CA LEU A 12 12.26 9.03 -28.78
C LEU A 12 11.72 8.09 -27.70
N LEU A 13 10.95 8.60 -26.74
CA LEU A 13 10.38 7.80 -25.67
C LEU A 13 9.34 6.80 -26.19
N LEU A 14 8.44 7.24 -27.07
CA LEU A 14 7.42 6.37 -27.67
C LEU A 14 8.05 5.29 -28.55
N ARG A 15 9.10 5.62 -29.32
CA ARG A 15 9.86 4.62 -30.10
C ARG A 15 10.48 3.57 -29.20
N TRP A 16 11.15 4.01 -28.13
CA TRP A 16 11.75 3.12 -27.15
C TRP A 16 10.71 2.21 -26.48
N TYR A 17 9.57 2.77 -26.12
CA TYR A 17 8.49 2.03 -25.46
C TYR A 17 7.91 0.91 -26.33
N ARG A 18 7.74 1.16 -27.63
CA ARG A 18 7.27 0.12 -28.57
C ARG A 18 8.18 -1.10 -28.60
N ALA A 19 9.48 -0.92 -28.42
CA ALA A 19 10.46 -1.99 -28.43
C ALA A 19 10.70 -2.65 -27.05
N HIS A 20 10.55 -1.89 -25.97
CA HIS A 20 11.00 -2.30 -24.62
C HIS A 20 9.90 -2.21 -23.54
N GLY A 21 8.70 -1.80 -23.88
CA GLY A 21 7.59 -1.67 -22.92
C GLY A 21 7.24 -3.00 -22.27
N ARG A 22 7.04 -2.99 -20.95
CA ARG A 22 6.68 -4.19 -20.20
C ARG A 22 5.27 -4.64 -20.52
N SER A 23 5.07 -5.94 -20.78
CA SER A 23 3.73 -6.52 -20.91
C SER A 23 3.12 -6.75 -19.52
N LEU A 24 2.09 -5.98 -19.17
CA LEU A 24 1.41 -6.06 -17.87
C LEU A 24 -0.11 -6.19 -18.11
N PRO A 25 -0.83 -7.00 -17.30
CA PRO A 25 -2.25 -7.28 -17.54
C PRO A 25 -3.12 -6.01 -17.65
N TRP A 26 -2.90 -5.03 -16.80
CA TRP A 26 -3.63 -3.75 -16.81
C TRP A 26 -3.29 -2.83 -17.99
N ARG A 27 -2.29 -3.18 -18.78
CA ARG A 27 -1.93 -2.49 -20.02
C ARG A 27 -2.62 -3.08 -21.25
N GLN A 28 -3.15 -4.29 -21.12
CA GLN A 28 -3.84 -5.01 -22.19
C GLN A 28 -5.35 -4.70 -22.25
N THR A 29 -5.85 -3.94 -21.28
CA THR A 29 -7.25 -3.55 -21.20
C THR A 29 -7.44 -2.04 -21.34
N ARG A 30 -8.67 -1.61 -21.65
CA ARG A 30 -9.17 -0.23 -21.60
C ARG A 30 -10.25 -0.07 -20.53
N ASP A 31 -10.61 -1.14 -19.84
CA ASP A 31 -11.58 -1.10 -18.77
C ASP A 31 -11.08 -0.16 -17.64
N PRO A 32 -11.78 0.95 -17.37
CA PRO A 32 -11.38 1.91 -16.36
C PRO A 32 -11.37 1.34 -14.95
N TYR A 33 -12.25 0.36 -14.64
CA TYR A 33 -12.27 -0.30 -13.35
C TYR A 33 -10.98 -1.13 -13.13
N ALA A 34 -10.64 -1.97 -14.08
CA ALA A 34 -9.44 -2.80 -14.00
C ALA A 34 -8.15 -1.96 -13.94
N ILE A 35 -8.09 -0.87 -14.71
CA ILE A 35 -6.98 0.09 -14.67
C ILE A 35 -6.92 0.78 -13.31
N TRP A 36 -8.03 1.27 -12.78
CA TRP A 36 -8.11 1.91 -11.46
C TRP A 36 -7.63 0.99 -10.35
N VAL A 37 -8.09 -0.27 -10.33
CA VAL A 37 -7.60 -1.27 -9.37
C VAL A 37 -6.07 -1.40 -9.42
N SER A 38 -5.49 -1.49 -10.62
CA SER A 38 -4.04 -1.58 -10.78
C SER A 38 -3.31 -0.35 -10.26
N GLU A 39 -3.81 0.85 -10.57
CA GLU A 39 -3.23 2.12 -10.14
C GLU A 39 -3.22 2.25 -8.60
N ILE A 40 -4.31 1.84 -7.94
CA ILE A 40 -4.36 1.83 -6.47
C ILE A 40 -3.44 0.76 -5.87
N MET A 41 -3.38 -0.44 -6.45
CA MET A 41 -2.48 -1.49 -5.97
C MET A 41 -1.00 -1.12 -6.13
N LEU A 42 -0.65 -0.41 -7.19
CA LEU A 42 0.72 0.03 -7.49
C LEU A 42 1.20 1.21 -6.62
N GLN A 43 0.32 1.90 -5.91
CA GLN A 43 0.74 2.93 -4.95
C GLN A 43 1.67 2.31 -3.90
N GLN A 44 2.96 2.69 -3.91
CA GLN A 44 4.01 2.21 -3.00
C GLN A 44 4.23 0.68 -2.98
N THR A 45 3.74 -0.06 -3.98
CA THR A 45 3.90 -1.52 -4.10
C THR A 45 4.54 -1.87 -5.43
N GLN A 46 5.48 -2.81 -5.42
CA GLN A 46 6.18 -3.25 -6.61
C GLN A 46 5.30 -4.10 -7.52
N VAL A 47 5.48 -3.99 -8.85
CA VAL A 47 4.76 -4.75 -9.87
C VAL A 47 4.73 -6.26 -9.60
N LYS A 48 5.88 -6.86 -9.26
CA LYS A 48 5.97 -8.30 -8.96
C LYS A 48 5.05 -8.74 -7.81
N THR A 49 4.86 -7.88 -6.83
CA THR A 49 3.94 -8.12 -5.70
C THR A 49 2.49 -7.93 -6.12
N VAL A 50 2.20 -6.91 -6.93
CA VAL A 50 0.83 -6.58 -7.38
C VAL A 50 0.25 -7.65 -8.33
N LEU A 51 1.05 -8.22 -9.22
CA LEU A 51 0.57 -9.15 -10.26
C LEU A 51 -0.35 -10.28 -9.76
N PRO A 52 0.02 -11.08 -8.73
CA PRO A 52 -0.85 -12.13 -8.23
C PRO A 52 -2.10 -11.58 -7.53
N TYR A 53 -2.01 -10.44 -6.85
CA TYR A 53 -3.14 -9.79 -6.18
C TYR A 53 -4.16 -9.24 -7.19
N TYR A 54 -3.70 -8.57 -8.23
CA TYR A 54 -4.54 -8.03 -9.29
C TYR A 54 -5.39 -9.11 -9.97
N ARG A 55 -4.77 -10.25 -10.30
CA ARG A 55 -5.49 -11.38 -10.90
C ARG A 55 -6.57 -11.94 -9.98
N ARG A 56 -6.23 -12.20 -8.71
CA ARG A 56 -7.19 -12.68 -7.71
C ARG A 56 -8.31 -11.68 -7.47
N TRP A 57 -7.97 -10.40 -7.39
CA TRP A 57 -8.95 -9.33 -7.19
C TRP A 57 -9.98 -9.30 -8.30
N LEU A 58 -9.57 -9.27 -9.57
CA LEU A 58 -10.49 -9.25 -10.69
C LEU A 58 -11.26 -10.56 -10.87
N SER A 59 -10.74 -11.68 -10.36
CA SER A 59 -11.50 -12.94 -10.29
C SER A 59 -12.60 -12.87 -9.21
N GLN A 60 -12.35 -12.21 -8.09
CA GLN A 60 -13.30 -12.10 -6.98
C GLN A 60 -14.28 -10.93 -7.14
N PHE A 61 -13.79 -9.82 -7.66
CA PHE A 61 -14.56 -8.58 -7.92
C PHE A 61 -14.36 -8.16 -9.38
N PRO A 62 -14.94 -8.86 -10.35
CA PRO A 62 -14.74 -8.60 -11.77
C PRO A 62 -15.29 -7.24 -12.25
N THR A 63 -16.23 -6.64 -11.52
CA THR A 63 -16.84 -5.36 -11.86
C THR A 63 -16.86 -4.39 -10.68
N LEU A 64 -16.99 -3.10 -10.98
CA LEU A 64 -17.19 -2.04 -9.99
C LEU A 64 -18.40 -2.33 -9.09
N GLN A 65 -19.49 -2.80 -9.65
CA GLN A 65 -20.73 -3.10 -8.94
C GLN A 65 -20.54 -4.25 -7.94
N GLN A 66 -19.81 -5.30 -8.33
CA GLN A 66 -19.51 -6.41 -7.44
C GLN A 66 -18.58 -5.99 -6.29
N LEU A 67 -17.59 -5.13 -6.57
CA LEU A 67 -16.78 -4.54 -5.50
C LEU A 67 -17.64 -3.67 -4.56
N ALA A 68 -18.50 -2.84 -5.11
CA ALA A 68 -19.37 -1.95 -4.33
C ALA A 68 -20.37 -2.71 -3.42
N ALA A 69 -20.87 -3.85 -3.89
CA ALA A 69 -21.82 -4.70 -3.16
C ALA A 69 -21.16 -5.60 -2.10
N ALA A 70 -19.84 -5.79 -2.17
CA ALA A 70 -19.11 -6.63 -1.21
C ALA A 70 -19.11 -5.99 0.19
N ASP A 71 -19.04 -6.84 1.22
CA ASP A 71 -18.78 -6.34 2.57
C ASP A 71 -17.31 -5.92 2.74
N GLN A 72 -17.07 -5.02 3.70
CA GLN A 72 -15.74 -4.45 3.88
C GLN A 72 -14.71 -5.49 4.35
N GLN A 73 -15.12 -6.49 5.13
CA GLN A 73 -14.19 -7.51 5.64
C GLN A 73 -13.71 -8.41 4.50
N THR A 74 -14.59 -8.78 3.58
CA THR A 74 -14.26 -9.52 2.36
C THR A 74 -13.26 -8.73 1.49
N VAL A 75 -13.46 -7.42 1.32
CA VAL A 75 -12.55 -6.54 0.59
C VAL A 75 -11.19 -6.45 1.27
N LEU A 76 -11.14 -6.28 2.59
CA LEU A 76 -9.89 -6.21 3.35
C LEU A 76 -9.16 -7.57 3.33
N LYS A 77 -9.90 -8.68 3.37
CA LYS A 77 -9.33 -10.03 3.25
C LYS A 77 -8.68 -10.27 1.88
N ALA A 78 -9.33 -9.87 0.81
CA ALA A 78 -8.76 -9.95 -0.54
C ALA A 78 -7.49 -9.10 -0.72
N TRP A 79 -7.35 -8.02 0.09
CA TRP A 79 -6.20 -7.11 0.09
C TRP A 79 -5.07 -7.54 1.03
N GLU A 80 -5.31 -8.53 1.88
CA GLU A 80 -4.38 -8.96 2.94
C GLU A 80 -2.98 -9.26 2.39
N GLY A 81 -1.96 -8.64 3.00
CA GLY A 81 -0.55 -8.76 2.58
C GLY A 81 -0.03 -7.67 1.64
N LEU A 82 -0.89 -6.90 0.95
CA LEU A 82 -0.45 -5.75 0.14
C LEU A 82 -0.03 -4.53 0.98
N GLY A 83 -0.48 -4.46 2.24
CA GLY A 83 -0.23 -3.32 3.12
C GLY A 83 -1.00 -2.05 2.73
N TYR A 84 -0.85 -0.98 3.53
CA TYR A 84 -1.55 0.30 3.30
C TYR A 84 -3.06 0.12 3.09
N TYR A 85 -3.73 -0.55 4.01
CA TYR A 85 -5.13 -0.98 3.91
C TYR A 85 -6.13 0.18 3.71
N ALA A 86 -5.74 1.42 4.04
CA ALA A 86 -6.52 2.60 3.68
C ALA A 86 -6.80 2.70 2.17
N ARG A 87 -5.91 2.13 1.32
CA ARG A 87 -6.12 2.06 -0.13
C ARG A 87 -7.32 1.17 -0.47
N ALA A 88 -7.41 0.00 0.15
CA ALA A 88 -8.55 -0.92 -0.05
C ALA A 88 -9.86 -0.29 0.44
N ARG A 89 -9.85 0.33 1.64
CA ARG A 89 -11.03 1.01 2.17
C ARG A 89 -11.47 2.17 1.26
N ASN A 90 -10.54 2.97 0.79
CA ASN A 90 -10.83 4.08 -0.12
C ASN A 90 -11.32 3.59 -1.48
N LEU A 91 -10.71 2.54 -2.04
CA LEU A 91 -11.14 1.90 -3.28
C LEU A 91 -12.58 1.39 -3.16
N HIS A 92 -12.90 0.71 -2.07
CA HIS A 92 -14.24 0.20 -1.79
C HIS A 92 -15.26 1.33 -1.60
N ARG A 93 -14.90 2.37 -0.82
CA ARG A 93 -15.77 3.54 -0.60
C ARG A 93 -16.07 4.27 -1.91
N ALA A 94 -15.05 4.47 -2.75
CA ALA A 94 -15.21 5.10 -4.06
C ALA A 94 -16.05 4.22 -5.01
N ALA A 95 -15.89 2.90 -4.96
CA ALA A 95 -16.72 1.98 -5.75
C ALA A 95 -18.20 2.07 -5.34
N ARG A 96 -18.49 2.14 -4.05
CA ARG A 96 -19.86 2.34 -3.54
C ARG A 96 -20.45 3.68 -3.97
N GLN A 97 -19.65 4.75 -3.90
CA GLN A 97 -20.07 6.07 -4.38
C GLN A 97 -20.42 6.04 -5.87
N LEU A 98 -19.52 5.53 -6.70
CA LEU A 98 -19.75 5.45 -8.16
C LEU A 98 -20.94 4.54 -8.50
N SER A 99 -21.12 3.43 -7.78
CA SER A 99 -22.28 2.55 -7.99
C SER A 99 -23.60 3.25 -7.68
N ALA A 100 -23.65 4.09 -6.65
CA ALA A 100 -24.83 4.89 -6.30
C ALA A 100 -25.09 6.03 -7.31
N GLU A 101 -24.04 6.53 -8.01
CA GLU A 101 -24.12 7.59 -9.03
C GLU A 101 -24.35 7.05 -10.45
N GLY A 102 -24.73 5.79 -10.63
CA GLY A 102 -25.05 5.17 -11.93
C GLY A 102 -24.06 4.10 -12.40
N GLY A 103 -22.97 3.89 -11.67
CA GLY A 103 -22.05 2.77 -11.90
C GLY A 103 -21.03 2.96 -13.02
N GLU A 104 -20.99 4.12 -13.66
CA GLU A 104 -20.00 4.45 -14.67
C GLU A 104 -18.76 5.13 -14.05
N PHE A 105 -17.59 4.85 -14.62
CA PHE A 105 -16.36 5.52 -14.19
C PHE A 105 -16.27 6.91 -14.83
N PRO A 106 -16.09 8.00 -14.04
CA PRO A 106 -16.10 9.37 -14.56
C PRO A 106 -14.88 9.65 -15.44
N GLN A 107 -15.08 10.53 -16.43
CA GLN A 107 -14.02 10.92 -17.37
C GLN A 107 -13.48 12.34 -17.12
N ARG A 108 -14.14 13.16 -16.29
CA ARG A 108 -13.65 14.49 -15.94
C ARG A 108 -12.60 14.40 -14.85
N PHE A 109 -11.48 15.11 -15.04
CA PHE A 109 -10.35 15.07 -14.10
C PHE A 109 -10.76 15.44 -12.67
N GLU A 110 -11.54 16.50 -12.50
CA GLU A 110 -11.98 16.97 -11.17
C GLU A 110 -12.86 15.95 -10.47
N THR A 111 -13.73 15.27 -11.21
CA THR A 111 -14.61 14.22 -10.67
C THR A 111 -13.79 12.99 -10.23
N VAL A 112 -12.82 12.58 -11.06
CA VAL A 112 -11.91 11.46 -10.72
C VAL A 112 -11.04 11.82 -9.51
N LEU A 113 -10.53 13.04 -9.45
CA LEU A 113 -9.69 13.53 -8.36
C LEU A 113 -10.45 13.61 -7.02
N ALA A 114 -11.75 13.82 -7.04
CA ALA A 114 -12.61 13.90 -5.85
C ALA A 114 -12.91 12.52 -5.24
N LEU A 115 -12.63 11.42 -5.95
CA LEU A 115 -12.87 10.08 -5.45
C LEU A 115 -11.91 9.72 -4.30
N PRO A 116 -12.39 9.03 -3.26
CA PRO A 116 -11.56 8.59 -2.15
C PRO A 116 -10.29 7.84 -2.58
N GLY A 117 -9.12 8.28 -2.10
CA GLY A 117 -7.85 7.62 -2.35
C GLY A 117 -7.20 7.90 -3.72
N ILE A 118 -7.80 8.75 -4.53
CA ILE A 118 -7.26 9.17 -5.83
C ILE A 118 -6.60 10.54 -5.71
N GLY A 119 -5.28 10.57 -5.92
CA GLY A 119 -4.51 11.79 -6.07
C GLY A 119 -4.26 12.14 -7.53
N ARG A 120 -3.67 13.30 -7.79
CA ARG A 120 -3.41 13.85 -9.14
C ARG A 120 -2.70 12.84 -10.07
N THR A 121 -1.67 12.15 -9.58
CA THR A 121 -0.95 11.12 -10.35
C THR A 121 -1.84 9.94 -10.72
N THR A 122 -2.63 9.43 -9.76
CA THR A 122 -3.54 8.31 -9.99
C THR A 122 -4.64 8.68 -10.96
N ALA A 123 -5.23 9.88 -10.83
CA ALA A 123 -6.23 10.40 -11.78
C ALA A 123 -5.64 10.47 -13.19
N GLY A 124 -4.42 11.03 -13.34
CA GLY A 124 -3.72 11.09 -14.63
C GLY A 124 -3.42 9.70 -15.22
N GLY A 125 -3.00 8.75 -14.38
CA GLY A 125 -2.77 7.37 -14.77
C GLY A 125 -4.02 6.70 -15.32
N ILE A 126 -5.15 6.81 -14.61
CA ILE A 126 -6.44 6.24 -15.03
C ILE A 126 -6.94 6.89 -16.31
N LEU A 127 -7.03 8.22 -16.33
CA LEU A 127 -7.60 8.97 -17.47
C LEU A 127 -6.77 8.78 -18.74
N SER A 128 -5.45 8.78 -18.66
CA SER A 128 -4.61 8.51 -19.82
C SER A 128 -4.70 7.06 -20.27
N ALA A 129 -4.71 6.10 -19.35
CA ALA A 129 -4.71 4.68 -19.69
C ALA A 129 -6.06 4.18 -20.21
N ALA A 130 -7.17 4.58 -19.60
CA ALA A 130 -8.51 4.13 -19.98
C ALA A 130 -9.10 4.95 -21.14
N PHE A 131 -8.96 6.28 -21.09
CA PHE A 131 -9.68 7.20 -21.98
C PHE A 131 -8.76 7.95 -22.94
N ASN A 132 -7.47 7.67 -22.93
CA ASN A 132 -6.45 8.32 -23.77
C ASN A 132 -6.44 9.86 -23.63
N GLN A 133 -6.74 10.37 -22.43
CA GLN A 133 -6.72 11.80 -22.16
C GLN A 133 -5.30 12.28 -21.88
N PRO A 134 -4.88 13.46 -22.35
CA PRO A 134 -3.52 13.97 -22.19
C PRO A 134 -3.28 14.56 -20.80
N VAL A 135 -3.52 13.75 -19.78
CA VAL A 135 -3.30 14.10 -18.38
C VAL A 135 -1.95 13.55 -17.92
N ALA A 136 -1.11 14.43 -17.38
CA ALA A 136 0.22 14.07 -16.91
C ALA A 136 0.20 13.26 -15.61
N ILE A 137 1.30 12.55 -15.36
CA ILE A 137 1.56 11.80 -14.12
C ILE A 137 2.88 12.25 -13.49
N LEU A 138 3.00 12.11 -12.17
CA LEU A 138 4.24 12.43 -11.44
C LEU A 138 4.43 11.48 -10.25
N ASP A 139 4.69 10.20 -10.52
CA ASP A 139 5.03 9.20 -9.51
C ASP A 139 6.51 9.29 -9.08
N GLY A 140 6.96 8.43 -8.19
CA GLY A 140 8.35 8.40 -7.74
C GLY A 140 9.37 8.11 -8.84
N ASN A 141 9.00 7.34 -9.86
CA ASN A 141 9.85 7.06 -11.01
C ASN A 141 9.94 8.27 -11.93
N VAL A 142 8.81 8.85 -12.26
CA VAL A 142 8.69 10.06 -13.11
C VAL A 142 9.43 11.24 -12.47
N LYS A 143 9.25 11.48 -11.15
CA LYS A 143 10.01 12.49 -10.41
C LYS A 143 11.53 12.32 -10.58
N ARG A 144 12.03 11.09 -10.47
CA ARG A 144 13.47 10.80 -10.63
C ARG A 144 13.93 11.05 -12.05
N VAL A 145 13.19 10.60 -13.05
CA VAL A 145 13.49 10.80 -14.47
C VAL A 145 13.54 12.28 -14.80
N LEU A 146 12.48 13.02 -14.45
CA LEU A 146 12.38 14.45 -14.77
C LEU A 146 13.40 15.29 -14.00
N ALA A 147 13.66 14.97 -12.74
CA ALA A 147 14.71 15.65 -11.96
C ALA A 147 16.10 15.50 -12.59
N ARG A 148 16.44 14.31 -13.10
CA ARG A 148 17.69 14.09 -13.83
C ARG A 148 17.70 14.76 -15.19
N LEU A 149 16.58 14.73 -15.90
CA LEU A 149 16.47 15.35 -17.23
C LEU A 149 16.87 16.83 -17.21
N ILE A 150 16.52 17.55 -16.14
CA ILE A 150 16.82 18.98 -15.98
C ILE A 150 17.94 19.27 -14.97
N ALA A 151 18.68 18.26 -14.49
CA ALA A 151 19.66 18.37 -13.41
C ALA A 151 19.15 19.20 -12.23
N LEU A 152 17.97 18.86 -11.70
CA LEU A 152 17.27 19.62 -10.66
C LEU A 152 18.18 19.81 -9.42
N PRO A 153 18.52 21.07 -9.02
CA PRO A 153 19.51 21.35 -7.98
C PRO A 153 18.93 21.30 -6.55
N GLN A 154 17.81 20.61 -6.37
CA GLN A 154 17.14 20.46 -5.07
C GLN A 154 16.34 19.15 -5.01
N PRO A 155 15.96 18.67 -3.81
CA PRO A 155 15.13 17.49 -3.68
C PRO A 155 13.80 17.62 -4.44
N PRO A 156 13.35 16.59 -5.19
CA PRO A 156 12.14 16.64 -6.02
C PRO A 156 10.88 17.07 -5.26
N ASN A 157 10.76 16.72 -3.98
CA ASN A 157 9.59 17.10 -3.18
C ASN A 157 9.51 18.61 -2.89
N ARG A 158 10.62 19.35 -2.99
CA ARG A 158 10.64 20.81 -2.87
C ARG A 158 10.37 21.53 -4.19
N ALA A 159 10.40 20.80 -5.32
CA ALA A 159 10.19 21.34 -6.66
C ALA A 159 8.98 20.73 -7.36
N LEU A 160 7.95 20.30 -6.61
CA LEU A 160 6.80 19.60 -7.17
C LEU A 160 6.09 20.38 -8.29
N ASN A 161 5.89 21.69 -8.11
CA ASN A 161 5.23 22.52 -9.12
C ASN A 161 6.04 22.57 -10.43
N GLN A 162 7.36 22.69 -10.35
CA GLN A 162 8.26 22.68 -11.51
C GLN A 162 8.19 21.32 -12.23
N LEU A 163 8.23 20.22 -11.49
CA LEU A 163 8.16 18.87 -12.06
C LEU A 163 6.79 18.57 -12.66
N TRP A 164 5.71 19.05 -12.06
CA TRP A 164 4.37 18.94 -12.64
C TRP A 164 4.27 19.73 -13.95
N ALA A 165 4.69 20.99 -13.97
CA ALA A 165 4.69 21.81 -15.20
C ALA A 165 5.52 21.15 -16.31
N LEU A 166 6.66 20.54 -15.97
CA LEU A 166 7.46 19.79 -16.93
C LEU A 166 6.74 18.53 -17.43
N SER A 167 6.11 17.76 -16.55
CA SER A 167 5.36 16.57 -16.91
C SER A 167 4.17 16.90 -17.82
N GLU A 168 3.43 17.95 -17.50
CA GLU A 168 2.30 18.46 -18.31
C GLU A 168 2.76 18.94 -19.70
N ARG A 169 3.90 19.59 -19.77
CA ARG A 169 4.49 20.01 -21.04
C ARG A 169 4.95 18.83 -21.89
N LEU A 170 5.43 17.73 -21.25
CA LEU A 170 5.96 16.57 -21.94
C LEU A 170 4.88 15.58 -22.37
N VAL A 171 3.74 15.48 -21.68
CA VAL A 171 2.74 14.47 -22.03
C VAL A 171 2.31 14.58 -23.49
N SER A 172 2.23 13.46 -24.19
CA SER A 172 1.81 13.42 -25.60
C SER A 172 0.33 13.74 -25.72
N GLN A 173 -0.02 14.61 -26.66
CA GLN A 173 -1.43 14.94 -26.94
C GLN A 173 -2.14 13.85 -27.75
N THR A 174 -1.40 13.07 -28.52
CA THR A 174 -1.95 12.02 -29.41
C THR A 174 -1.84 10.62 -28.81
N HIS A 175 -0.81 10.35 -28.02
CA HIS A 175 -0.53 9.03 -27.41
C HIS A 175 -0.24 9.14 -25.90
N PRO A 176 -1.11 9.81 -25.11
CA PRO A 176 -0.84 10.06 -23.69
C PRO A 176 -0.72 8.78 -22.86
N ARG A 177 -1.52 7.76 -23.15
CA ARG A 177 -1.43 6.45 -22.54
C ARG A 177 -0.03 5.86 -22.66
N ASP A 178 0.44 5.70 -23.89
CA ASP A 178 1.74 5.06 -24.17
C ASP A 178 2.88 5.91 -23.63
N PHE A 179 2.76 7.24 -23.70
CA PHE A 179 3.74 8.17 -23.16
C PHE A 179 3.90 8.05 -21.65
N ASN A 180 2.80 8.08 -20.90
CA ASN A 180 2.83 7.94 -19.44
C ASN A 180 3.36 6.57 -19.01
N GLN A 181 2.95 5.49 -19.67
CA GLN A 181 3.45 4.15 -19.40
C GLN A 181 4.94 4.02 -19.76
N ALA A 182 5.38 4.63 -20.86
CA ALA A 182 6.78 4.67 -21.26
C ALA A 182 7.64 5.42 -20.24
N LEU A 183 7.15 6.53 -19.71
CA LEU A 183 7.84 7.34 -18.73
C LEU A 183 8.00 6.59 -17.38
N MET A 184 6.97 5.89 -16.95
CA MET A 184 7.04 4.99 -15.79
C MET A 184 8.03 3.85 -16.02
N ASP A 185 8.02 3.23 -17.21
CA ASP A 185 8.93 2.13 -17.56
C ASP A 185 10.38 2.60 -17.64
N LEU A 186 10.63 3.75 -18.25
CA LEU A 186 11.96 4.36 -18.30
C LEU A 186 12.54 4.52 -16.88
N GLY A 187 11.71 5.03 -15.96
CA GLY A 187 12.11 5.15 -14.56
C GLY A 187 12.32 3.79 -13.86
N ALA A 188 11.50 2.81 -14.17
CA ALA A 188 11.54 1.51 -13.51
C ALA A 188 12.69 0.60 -14.00
N THR A 189 13.11 0.72 -15.27
CA THR A 189 14.03 -0.23 -15.91
C THR A 189 15.37 0.36 -16.35
N VAL A 190 15.42 1.64 -16.71
CA VAL A 190 16.62 2.31 -17.22
C VAL A 190 17.11 3.39 -16.26
N CYS A 191 16.30 4.41 -16.01
CA CYS A 191 16.65 5.52 -15.14
C CYS A 191 16.37 5.17 -13.66
N THR A 192 16.94 4.06 -13.17
CA THR A 192 16.83 3.56 -11.80
C THR A 192 17.70 4.37 -10.83
N ARG A 193 17.86 3.92 -9.59
CA ARG A 193 18.82 4.53 -8.64
C ARG A 193 20.26 4.46 -9.17
N ARG A 194 20.62 3.36 -9.84
CA ARG A 194 21.85 3.19 -10.62
C ARG A 194 21.46 3.16 -12.10
N PRO A 195 21.48 4.31 -12.80
CA PRO A 195 20.91 4.40 -14.13
C PRO A 195 21.80 3.77 -15.20
N ALA A 196 21.17 3.10 -16.15
CA ALA A 196 21.83 2.57 -17.37
C ALA A 196 21.70 3.61 -18.50
N CYS A 197 22.44 4.72 -18.39
CA CYS A 197 22.27 5.88 -19.28
C CYS A 197 22.53 5.58 -20.76
N LEU A 198 23.41 4.62 -21.08
CA LEU A 198 23.68 4.19 -22.48
C LEU A 198 22.46 3.56 -23.16
N LEU A 199 21.49 3.09 -22.38
CA LEU A 199 20.22 2.51 -22.88
C LEU A 199 19.06 3.52 -22.86
N CYS A 200 19.34 4.76 -22.42
CA CYS A 200 18.30 5.76 -22.24
C CYS A 200 17.97 6.48 -23.55
N PRO A 201 16.68 6.49 -23.98
CA PRO A 201 16.31 7.21 -25.20
C PRO A 201 16.49 8.72 -25.10
N TRP A 202 16.62 9.25 -23.89
CA TRP A 202 16.80 10.67 -23.60
C TRP A 202 18.24 11.06 -23.25
N GLN A 203 19.22 10.16 -23.44
CA GLN A 203 20.62 10.37 -23.02
C GLN A 203 21.17 11.74 -23.48
N ASN A 204 21.05 12.06 -24.76
CA ASN A 204 21.60 13.27 -25.36
C ASN A 204 20.89 14.58 -24.92
N TYR A 205 19.74 14.46 -24.26
CA TYR A 205 18.94 15.59 -23.77
C TYR A 205 18.98 15.69 -22.24
N CYS A 206 19.68 14.76 -21.56
CA CYS A 206 19.67 14.66 -20.12
C CYS A 206 20.78 15.50 -19.50
N GLU A 207 20.42 16.62 -18.85
CA GLU A 207 21.36 17.53 -18.20
C GLU A 207 22.19 16.84 -17.11
N ALA A 208 21.60 15.93 -16.33
CA ALA A 208 22.35 15.17 -15.32
C ALA A 208 23.43 14.28 -15.97
N TYR A 209 23.19 13.72 -17.15
CA TYR A 209 24.17 12.93 -17.88
C TYR A 209 25.29 13.83 -18.45
N ASN A 210 24.93 14.95 -19.08
CA ASN A 210 25.87 15.91 -19.64
C ASN A 210 26.82 16.49 -18.57
N GLN A 211 26.34 16.61 -17.33
CA GLN A 211 27.10 17.11 -16.19
C GLN A 211 27.80 15.99 -15.39
N ASN A 212 27.71 14.72 -15.79
CA ASN A 212 28.16 13.54 -15.03
C ASN A 212 27.55 13.41 -13.61
N ALA A 213 26.40 14.03 -13.36
CA ALA A 213 25.73 14.10 -12.07
C ALA A 213 24.61 13.06 -11.87
N GLN A 214 24.44 12.11 -12.79
CA GLN A 214 23.33 11.14 -12.78
C GLN A 214 23.36 10.20 -11.57
N SER A 215 24.51 9.99 -10.94
CA SER A 215 24.66 9.17 -9.73
C SER A 215 24.27 9.91 -8.45
N GLU A 216 24.42 11.25 -8.43
CA GLU A 216 24.14 12.12 -7.31
C GLU A 216 22.69 12.62 -7.31
N LEU A 217 22.09 12.70 -8.50
CA LEU A 217 20.71 13.14 -8.68
C LEU A 217 19.73 11.96 -8.76
N PRO A 218 18.49 12.17 -8.33
CA PRO A 218 17.97 13.37 -7.67
C PRO A 218 18.51 13.51 -6.25
N MET A 219 18.68 14.74 -5.80
CA MET A 219 19.03 15.04 -4.41
C MET A 219 18.00 14.41 -3.46
N THR A 220 18.48 13.88 -2.34
CA THR A 220 17.61 13.27 -1.31
C THR A 220 17.55 14.15 -0.07
N GLU A 221 16.39 14.24 0.56
CA GLU A 221 16.29 14.84 1.88
C GLU A 221 16.85 13.87 2.94
N SER A 222 17.49 14.43 3.96
CA SER A 222 17.91 13.64 5.12
C SER A 222 16.70 13.00 5.79
N ARG A 223 16.72 11.69 5.94
CA ARG A 223 15.64 10.98 6.64
C ARG A 223 15.82 11.10 8.14
N ARG A 224 14.80 11.56 8.84
CA ARG A 224 14.75 11.47 10.30
C ARG A 224 14.71 9.98 10.69
N PRO A 225 15.37 9.59 11.79
CA PRO A 225 15.23 8.24 12.34
C PRO A 225 13.77 7.89 12.57
N LEU A 226 13.39 6.67 12.22
CA LEU A 226 12.02 6.22 12.47
C LEU A 226 11.80 6.02 13.98
N PRO A 227 10.71 6.54 14.56
CA PRO A 227 10.34 6.24 15.93
C PRO A 227 10.23 4.72 16.15
N HIS A 228 10.69 4.24 17.29
CA HIS A 228 10.59 2.83 17.68
C HIS A 228 9.59 2.67 18.82
N LYS A 229 8.55 1.86 18.59
CA LYS A 229 7.50 1.55 19.55
C LYS A 229 7.70 0.14 20.07
N LYS A 230 7.59 -0.06 21.38
CA LYS A 230 7.51 -1.38 22.00
C LYS A 230 6.06 -1.62 22.42
N VAL A 231 5.52 -2.77 22.08
CA VAL A 231 4.12 -3.15 22.30
C VAL A 231 4.05 -4.49 22.99
N GLY A 232 3.21 -4.60 24.03
CA GLY A 232 2.80 -5.85 24.63
C GLY A 232 1.53 -6.36 23.95
N VAL A 233 1.50 -7.63 23.56
CA VAL A 233 0.38 -8.26 22.85
C VAL A 233 -0.06 -9.52 23.60
N ALA A 234 -1.37 -9.70 23.80
CA ALA A 234 -1.96 -10.85 24.46
C ALA A 234 -2.60 -11.81 23.45
N VAL A 235 -2.19 -13.07 23.48
CA VAL A 235 -2.96 -14.17 22.91
C VAL A 235 -3.78 -14.79 24.04
N ILE A 236 -5.04 -14.41 24.15
CA ILE A 236 -5.92 -14.75 25.28
C ILE A 236 -6.74 -15.98 24.94
N TYR A 237 -6.64 -17.01 25.78
CA TYR A 237 -7.42 -18.25 25.65
C TYR A 237 -8.54 -18.29 26.69
N ASN A 238 -9.74 -18.71 26.28
CA ASN A 238 -10.82 -19.10 27.18
C ASN A 238 -10.73 -20.58 27.57
N ALA A 239 -11.61 -21.02 28.46
CA ALA A 239 -11.66 -22.42 28.92
C ALA A 239 -11.95 -23.43 27.80
N ALA A 240 -12.55 -22.99 26.67
CA ALA A 240 -12.79 -23.84 25.49
C ALA A 240 -11.61 -23.86 24.50
N GLY A 241 -10.49 -23.18 24.82
CA GLY A 241 -9.31 -23.08 23.97
C GLY A 241 -9.48 -22.14 22.76
N GLN A 242 -10.52 -21.31 22.74
CA GLN A 242 -10.71 -20.28 21.74
C GLN A 242 -9.83 -19.05 22.06
N ILE A 243 -9.43 -18.35 21.04
CA ILE A 243 -8.56 -17.17 21.10
C ILE A 243 -9.40 -15.90 20.93
N LEU A 244 -9.19 -14.90 21.78
CA LEU A 244 -9.81 -13.60 21.65
C LEU A 244 -9.08 -12.76 20.60
N ILE A 245 -9.85 -12.21 19.67
CA ILE A 245 -9.41 -11.23 18.70
C ILE A 245 -10.32 -10.01 18.77
N ASP A 246 -9.79 -8.84 18.45
CA ASP A 246 -10.54 -7.61 18.37
C ASP A 246 -10.39 -6.93 17.01
N ARG A 247 -11.43 -6.19 16.60
CA ARG A 247 -11.46 -5.45 15.35
C ARG A 247 -11.25 -3.97 15.59
N ARG A 248 -10.16 -3.44 15.05
CA ARG A 248 -9.86 -2.01 15.13
C ARG A 248 -10.95 -1.15 14.52
N ARG A 249 -11.22 0.00 15.10
CA ARG A 249 -12.12 1.01 14.51
C ARG A 249 -11.74 1.30 13.07
N ALA A 250 -12.73 1.57 12.22
CA ALA A 250 -12.52 1.76 10.78
C ALA A 250 -11.53 2.87 10.43
N GLU A 251 -11.38 3.85 11.31
CA GLU A 251 -10.51 5.02 11.14
C GLU A 251 -9.09 4.73 11.66
N GLY A 252 -8.12 5.45 11.08
CA GLY A 252 -6.74 5.37 11.53
C GLY A 252 -5.90 4.28 10.87
N LEU A 253 -4.73 4.04 11.48
CA LEU A 253 -3.76 3.06 11.01
C LEU A 253 -4.31 1.65 11.20
N LEU A 254 -4.27 0.83 10.12
CA LEU A 254 -4.75 -0.56 10.13
C LEU A 254 -6.24 -0.72 10.48
N GLY A 255 -7.05 0.35 10.41
CA GLY A 255 -8.45 0.33 10.78
C GLY A 255 -9.27 -0.72 10.02
N GLY A 256 -10.24 -1.34 10.73
CA GLY A 256 -11.09 -2.42 10.22
C GLY A 256 -10.42 -3.79 10.14
N LEU A 257 -9.12 -3.89 10.47
CA LEU A 257 -8.43 -5.19 10.59
C LEU A 257 -8.62 -5.77 11.98
N TRP A 258 -8.52 -7.09 12.04
CA TRP A 258 -8.47 -7.84 13.29
C TRP A 258 -7.05 -7.92 13.82
N GLU A 259 -6.92 -7.93 15.13
CA GLU A 259 -5.63 -8.07 15.80
C GLU A 259 -5.75 -8.89 17.08
N PHE A 260 -4.61 -9.24 17.65
CA PHE A 260 -4.52 -9.68 19.03
C PHE A 260 -4.43 -8.45 19.91
N PRO A 261 -5.25 -8.33 20.97
CA PRO A 261 -5.33 -7.14 21.79
C PRO A 261 -4.03 -6.84 22.52
N GLY A 262 -3.80 -5.57 22.84
CA GLY A 262 -2.63 -5.10 23.55
C GLY A 262 -2.15 -3.74 23.08
N GLY A 263 -1.23 -3.15 23.83
CA GLY A 263 -0.86 -1.77 23.64
C GLY A 263 0.58 -1.39 23.89
N LYS A 264 0.81 -0.10 23.93
CA LYS A 264 2.15 0.47 24.02
C LYS A 264 2.70 0.34 25.44
N ILE A 265 3.93 -0.17 25.56
CA ILE A 265 4.66 -0.23 26.83
C ILE A 265 5.09 1.18 27.20
N GLU A 266 4.66 1.65 28.37
CA GLU A 266 5.03 2.96 28.91
C GLU A 266 6.46 2.95 29.50
N PRO A 267 7.12 4.12 29.64
CA PRO A 267 8.46 4.21 30.21
C PRO A 267 8.53 3.63 31.62
N GLY A 268 9.40 2.65 31.85
CA GLY A 268 9.57 1.98 33.15
C GLY A 268 8.58 0.86 33.43
N GLU A 269 7.60 0.63 32.56
CA GLU A 269 6.59 -0.42 32.71
C GLU A 269 7.14 -1.80 32.29
N LEU A 270 6.82 -2.84 33.07
CA LEU A 270 7.08 -4.21 32.67
C LEU A 270 6.09 -4.66 31.59
N VAL A 271 6.53 -5.49 30.64
CA VAL A 271 5.68 -5.93 29.52
C VAL A 271 4.39 -6.62 30.00
N GLN A 272 4.49 -7.44 31.02
CA GLN A 272 3.33 -8.17 31.58
C GLN A 272 2.33 -7.23 32.26
N ASP A 273 2.81 -6.16 32.89
CA ASP A 273 1.94 -5.15 33.52
C ASP A 273 1.25 -4.29 32.45
N CYS A 274 1.98 -3.91 31.40
CA CYS A 274 1.40 -3.28 30.23
C CYS A 274 0.26 -4.13 29.65
N ILE A 275 0.50 -5.41 29.41
CA ILE A 275 -0.52 -6.31 28.85
C ILE A 275 -1.76 -6.34 29.76
N ARG A 276 -1.62 -6.50 31.08
CA ARG A 276 -2.77 -6.51 32.01
C ARG A 276 -3.55 -5.18 31.98
N ARG A 277 -2.84 -4.04 32.00
CA ARG A 277 -3.42 -2.71 31.95
C ARG A 277 -4.21 -2.49 30.68
N GLU A 278 -3.58 -2.71 29.52
CA GLU A 278 -4.20 -2.52 28.19
C GLU A 278 -5.45 -3.42 28.03
N ILE A 279 -5.37 -4.70 28.43
CA ILE A 279 -6.50 -5.63 28.31
C ILE A 279 -7.67 -5.20 29.21
N ARG A 280 -7.41 -4.65 30.38
CA ARG A 280 -8.45 -4.11 31.27
C ARG A 280 -9.06 -2.85 30.67
N GLU A 281 -8.25 -1.96 30.09
CA GLU A 281 -8.69 -0.71 29.48
C GLU A 281 -9.48 -0.95 28.19
N GLU A 282 -8.99 -1.80 27.30
CA GLU A 282 -9.58 -2.05 25.98
C GLU A 282 -10.78 -3.01 26.00
N LEU A 283 -10.79 -3.98 26.92
CA LEU A 283 -11.73 -5.11 26.91
C LEU A 283 -12.51 -5.32 28.19
N GLY A 284 -12.12 -4.68 29.31
CA GLY A 284 -12.79 -4.79 30.61
C GLY A 284 -12.71 -6.18 31.25
N ILE A 285 -11.69 -6.97 30.96
CA ILE A 285 -11.49 -8.32 31.48
C ILE A 285 -10.19 -8.46 32.26
N GLU A 286 -10.15 -9.48 33.15
CA GLU A 286 -8.91 -9.88 33.86
C GLU A 286 -8.29 -11.11 33.20
N ILE A 287 -6.96 -11.10 33.12
CA ILE A 287 -6.16 -12.17 32.51
C ILE A 287 -4.97 -12.57 33.36
N GLU A 288 -4.56 -13.81 33.24
CA GLU A 288 -3.25 -14.30 33.69
C GLU A 288 -2.27 -14.25 32.51
N VAL A 289 -1.22 -13.44 32.62
CA VAL A 289 -0.14 -13.40 31.63
C VAL A 289 0.85 -14.54 31.94
N ARG A 290 1.05 -15.41 30.96
CA ARG A 290 1.90 -16.61 31.04
C ARG A 290 3.21 -16.45 30.26
N ASP A 291 3.63 -17.50 29.58
CA ASP A 291 4.90 -17.53 28.86
C ASP A 291 4.87 -16.67 27.59
N ARG A 292 6.03 -16.12 27.27
CA ARG A 292 6.22 -15.40 26.03
C ARG A 292 6.15 -16.37 24.84
N LEU A 293 5.23 -16.10 23.92
CA LEU A 293 5.09 -16.85 22.69
C LEU A 293 6.19 -16.53 21.68
N ILE A 294 6.37 -15.21 21.37
CA ILE A 294 7.32 -14.75 20.36
C ILE A 294 7.59 -13.25 20.55
N THR A 295 8.76 -12.80 20.06
CA THR A 295 9.05 -11.38 19.86
C THR A 295 9.19 -11.12 18.36
N ILE A 296 8.54 -10.06 17.83
CA ILE A 296 8.48 -9.73 16.41
C ILE A 296 8.95 -8.29 16.23
N ASP A 297 10.03 -8.10 15.46
CA ASP A 297 10.43 -6.79 14.98
C ASP A 297 9.85 -6.55 13.60
N HIS A 298 9.10 -5.47 13.45
CA HIS A 298 8.51 -5.08 12.17
C HIS A 298 8.74 -3.60 11.88
N THR A 299 9.01 -3.28 10.62
CA THR A 299 9.21 -1.90 10.18
C THR A 299 8.08 -1.48 9.25
N TYR A 300 7.30 -0.51 9.70
CA TYR A 300 6.36 0.23 8.87
C TYR A 300 7.05 1.43 8.23
N THR A 301 6.39 2.08 7.29
CA THR A 301 6.96 3.24 6.57
C THR A 301 7.33 4.40 7.49
N HIS A 302 6.59 4.58 8.59
CA HIS A 302 6.70 5.75 9.48
C HIS A 302 7.23 5.43 10.88
N PHE A 303 7.35 4.16 11.26
CA PHE A 303 7.87 3.72 12.56
C PHE A 303 8.32 2.27 12.52
N LYS A 304 9.15 1.91 13.51
CA LYS A 304 9.48 0.53 13.85
C LYS A 304 8.64 0.08 15.03
N VAL A 305 8.30 -1.20 15.08
CA VAL A 305 7.61 -1.79 16.23
C VAL A 305 8.26 -3.10 16.63
N THR A 306 8.43 -3.30 17.94
CA THR A 306 8.73 -4.61 18.54
C THR A 306 7.47 -5.07 19.27
N LEU A 307 6.86 -6.17 18.80
CA LEU A 307 5.73 -6.82 19.44
C LEU A 307 6.26 -7.89 20.40
N ASN A 308 5.97 -7.77 21.68
CA ASN A 308 6.25 -8.78 22.70
C ASN A 308 4.97 -9.55 22.97
N VAL A 309 4.85 -10.75 22.41
CA VAL A 309 3.63 -11.54 22.41
C VAL A 309 3.66 -12.58 23.52
N PHE A 310 2.63 -12.61 24.34
CA PHE A 310 2.48 -13.54 25.46
C PHE A 310 1.21 -14.36 25.34
N ASN A 311 1.28 -15.64 25.74
CA ASN A 311 0.10 -16.44 26.00
C ASN A 311 -0.55 -15.97 27.29
N CYS A 312 -1.88 -15.85 27.27
CA CYS A 312 -2.65 -15.40 28.43
C CYS A 312 -3.88 -16.28 28.61
N ASN A 313 -4.31 -16.49 29.85
CA ASN A 313 -5.58 -17.13 30.17
C ASN A 313 -6.59 -16.08 30.57
N HIS A 314 -7.81 -16.20 30.07
CA HIS A 314 -8.94 -15.41 30.53
C HIS A 314 -9.33 -15.89 31.95
N LEU A 315 -9.41 -14.96 32.90
CA LEU A 315 -9.76 -15.25 34.29
C LEU A 315 -11.23 -14.91 34.60
N SER A 316 -11.63 -13.68 34.29
CA SER A 316 -12.95 -13.17 34.60
C SER A 316 -13.35 -11.97 33.74
N GLY A 317 -14.65 -11.65 33.76
CA GLY A 317 -15.24 -10.58 32.97
C GLY A 317 -15.77 -11.08 31.62
N VAL A 318 -16.64 -10.28 30.98
CA VAL A 318 -17.13 -10.53 29.63
C VAL A 318 -16.44 -9.51 28.71
N PRO A 319 -15.67 -9.94 27.70
CA PRO A 319 -14.97 -9.02 26.83
C PRO A 319 -15.91 -8.02 26.15
N GLN A 320 -15.61 -6.75 26.27
CA GLN A 320 -16.35 -5.63 25.66
C GLN A 320 -15.43 -4.86 24.71
N PRO A 321 -15.87 -4.41 23.54
CA PRO A 321 -15.08 -3.62 22.61
C PRO A 321 -15.05 -2.14 23.06
N LEU A 322 -14.32 -1.82 24.15
CA LEU A 322 -14.31 -0.46 24.73
C LEU A 322 -13.56 0.52 23.82
N GLU A 323 -12.46 0.09 23.17
CA GLU A 323 -11.67 0.88 22.24
C GLU A 323 -11.68 0.38 20.80
N SER A 324 -12.21 -0.83 20.57
CA SER A 324 -12.36 -1.47 19.25
C SER A 324 -13.80 -1.40 18.73
N GLU A 325 -14.08 -1.95 17.55
CA GLU A 325 -15.44 -2.06 16.99
C GLU A 325 -16.15 -3.35 17.39
N GLU A 326 -15.39 -4.42 17.56
CA GLU A 326 -15.94 -5.75 17.77
C GLU A 326 -14.89 -6.65 18.44
N VAL A 327 -15.34 -7.58 19.27
CA VAL A 327 -14.49 -8.63 19.85
C VAL A 327 -15.12 -10.00 19.56
N LYS A 328 -14.27 -11.01 19.33
CA LYS A 328 -14.70 -12.38 19.05
C LYS A 328 -13.77 -13.40 19.67
N TRP A 329 -14.40 -14.47 20.18
CA TRP A 329 -13.71 -15.73 20.46
C TRP A 329 -13.71 -16.59 19.20
N VAL A 330 -12.52 -17.00 18.73
CA VAL A 330 -12.36 -17.80 17.50
C VAL A 330 -11.43 -18.99 17.77
N THR A 331 -11.63 -20.07 17.06
CA THR A 331 -10.68 -21.16 17.03
C THR A 331 -9.48 -20.83 16.13
N LEU A 332 -8.35 -21.51 16.31
CA LEU A 332 -7.19 -21.34 15.43
C LEU A 332 -7.50 -21.71 13.96
N ALA A 333 -8.49 -22.56 13.72
CA ALA A 333 -8.96 -22.92 12.37
C ALA A 333 -9.75 -21.78 11.71
N GLU A 334 -10.54 -21.05 12.48
CA GLU A 334 -11.38 -19.96 11.97
C GLU A 334 -10.59 -18.67 11.72
N ILE A 335 -9.40 -18.52 12.31
CA ILE A 335 -8.62 -17.26 12.29
C ILE A 335 -8.31 -16.78 10.86
N ASP A 336 -8.22 -17.70 9.89
CA ASP A 336 -7.97 -17.36 8.48
C ASP A 336 -9.15 -16.67 7.79
N GLN A 337 -10.32 -16.66 8.39
CA GLN A 337 -11.48 -15.94 7.85
C GLN A 337 -11.36 -14.43 8.04
N TYR A 338 -10.50 -13.99 8.96
CA TYR A 338 -10.35 -12.60 9.36
C TYR A 338 -9.11 -11.95 8.72
N PRO A 339 -9.18 -10.68 8.27
CA PRO A 339 -8.02 -9.96 7.75
C PRO A 339 -7.14 -9.43 8.89
N PHE A 340 -5.86 -9.80 8.92
CA PHE A 340 -4.89 -9.36 9.91
C PHE A 340 -3.78 -8.47 9.31
N PRO A 341 -3.16 -7.59 10.11
CA PRO A 341 -1.90 -6.95 9.75
C PRO A 341 -0.78 -7.99 9.55
N LYS A 342 0.16 -7.68 8.68
CA LYS A 342 1.28 -8.59 8.34
C LYS A 342 2.09 -9.04 9.57
N ALA A 343 2.26 -8.19 10.57
CA ALA A 343 2.97 -8.56 11.80
C ALA A 343 2.23 -9.68 12.56
N ASN A 344 0.90 -9.62 12.59
CA ASN A 344 0.06 -10.62 13.27
C ASN A 344 0.08 -11.99 12.58
N SER A 345 0.34 -12.04 11.26
CA SER A 345 0.53 -13.32 10.55
C SER A 345 1.69 -14.16 11.10
N GLN A 346 2.70 -13.52 11.69
CA GLN A 346 3.80 -14.23 12.36
C GLN A 346 3.35 -14.84 13.69
N ILE A 347 2.45 -14.17 14.41
CA ILE A 347 1.82 -14.69 15.64
C ILE A 347 1.01 -15.93 15.29
N ILE A 348 0.14 -15.85 14.28
CA ILE A 348 -0.68 -16.99 13.81
C ILE A 348 0.21 -18.17 13.41
N THR A 349 1.32 -17.91 12.72
CA THR A 349 2.27 -18.95 12.34
C THR A 349 2.91 -19.61 13.58
N ALA A 350 3.26 -18.84 14.63
CA ALA A 350 3.80 -19.36 15.86
C ALA A 350 2.77 -20.23 16.60
N LEU A 351 1.52 -19.80 16.67
CA LEU A 351 0.41 -20.56 17.27
C LEU A 351 0.21 -21.92 16.60
N ARG A 352 0.24 -21.98 15.28
CA ARG A 352 0.12 -23.22 14.51
C ARG A 352 1.28 -24.19 14.77
N ARG A 353 2.50 -23.67 14.91
CA ARG A 353 3.67 -24.50 15.25
C ARG A 353 3.55 -25.11 16.65
N MET A 354 3.06 -24.34 17.62
CA MET A 354 2.80 -24.87 18.96
C MET A 354 1.76 -25.97 18.96
N ALA A 355 0.61 -25.74 18.28
CA ALA A 355 -0.44 -26.75 18.15
C ALA A 355 0.05 -28.05 17.49
N ALA A 356 0.85 -27.94 16.42
CA ALA A 356 1.43 -29.11 15.75
C ALA A 356 2.51 -29.82 16.59
N GLY A 357 3.22 -29.12 17.50
CA GLY A 357 4.19 -29.71 18.41
C GLY A 357 3.54 -30.49 19.56
N SER A 358 2.40 -30.00 20.04
CA SER A 358 1.63 -30.66 21.13
C SER A 358 0.99 -31.97 20.70
N THR A 359 0.71 -32.17 19.41
CA THR A 359 0.14 -33.43 18.87
C THR A 359 1.18 -34.54 18.66
N LYS A 360 2.50 -34.27 18.80
CA LYS A 360 3.58 -35.27 18.67
C LYS A 360 4.06 -35.88 19.97
N THR A 361 3.53 -35.43 21.11
CA THR A 361 3.93 -35.85 22.47
C THR A 361 2.78 -36.54 23.23
N SER A 362 1.70 -36.94 22.56
CA SER A 362 0.60 -37.73 23.14
C SER A 362 0.62 -39.16 22.62
#